data_b1625f2fe67967a9456bafcec7f70c2c
#
_entry.id   b1625f2fe67967a9456bafcec7f70c2c
#
_cell.length_a   1.000
_cell.length_b   1.000
_cell.length_c   1.000
_cell.angle_alpha   90.00
_cell.angle_beta   90.00
_cell.angle_gamma   90.00
#
_symmetry.space_group_name_H-M   'P 1'
#
loop_
_entity.id
_entity.type
_entity.pdbx_description
1 polymer ?
#
loop_
_entity_poly.entity_id
_entity_poly.type
_entity_poly.pdbx_seq_one_letter_code
_entity_poly.pdbx_strand_id
1 'polypeptide(L)'
;MKVIKFGGSSLASGIQLNKVFQLVAEDPDRKIVVVSAPGKRFKDDTKVTDLLIDCAAKALLGEDTSELFESVIARYAGIALDTGMSDEIINQIRADLQATISSDKSDPDKFLDRMKASGEDNNAKLIAAYFKFKGLNANYINPKDAGLLVTDEHASAQVLPESYDRLFALREREGIIVFPGFFGYTKDGEISTFSRSGSDITGAIVANGAQAELYENFTDVDAVYAVNPAIVKNPKKVLELTYREMRELSYAGFSVFHDEALIPAFHAGIPVHIKNTNNPDSCGTRVVHERENNNGPVVGIASDDGFCSIYISKYLMNREIGFGRKVLQILEDAGLNYEHMPSGIDDLTIIIRENQFGEDTEQTIMSRLKEELNADQVIMQHGISLIMVVGETMRHNVGITSRASKALSDAKVNIEMINQGSSEVSIMFGVKEEQENTAVRALYNEFFSEVFV
;
A
#
# COMPACT_ATOMS: atom_id res chain seq x y z
N MET A 1 24.68 4.38 -5.01
CA MET A 1 23.55 5.20 -5.51
C MET A 1 22.27 4.76 -4.85
N LYS A 2 21.44 5.71 -4.41
CA LYS A 2 20.16 5.49 -3.75
C LYS A 2 18.99 6.01 -4.60
N VAL A 3 17.88 5.29 -4.55
CA VAL A 3 16.58 5.79 -5.00
C VAL A 3 15.80 6.22 -3.76
N ILE A 4 15.18 7.37 -3.81
CA ILE A 4 14.43 7.94 -2.71
C ILE A 4 13.02 8.29 -3.17
N LYS A 5 11.99 8.00 -2.36
CA LYS A 5 10.61 8.37 -2.67
C LYS A 5 10.02 9.25 -1.58
N PHE A 6 9.27 10.25 -1.98
CA PHE A 6 8.51 11.10 -1.07
C PHE A 6 7.01 10.94 -1.28
N GLY A 7 6.28 10.68 -0.19
CA GLY A 7 4.83 10.62 -0.19
C GLY A 7 4.17 11.99 -0.32
N GLY A 8 2.87 12.01 -0.65
CA GLY A 8 2.15 13.25 -0.91
C GLY A 8 2.12 14.24 0.27
N SER A 9 2.06 13.76 1.52
CA SER A 9 2.14 14.61 2.72
C SER A 9 3.47 15.37 2.82
N SER A 10 4.57 14.74 2.37
CA SER A 10 5.91 15.36 2.31
C SER A 10 6.05 16.40 1.18
N LEU A 11 5.08 16.49 0.28
CA LEU A 11 5.08 17.34 -0.91
C LEU A 11 3.90 18.32 -0.94
N ALA A 12 3.17 18.43 0.17
CA ALA A 12 1.89 19.15 0.21
C ALA A 12 2.02 20.68 0.27
N SER A 13 3.18 21.23 0.60
CA SER A 13 3.43 22.68 0.76
C SER A 13 4.89 23.03 0.51
N GLY A 14 5.19 24.32 0.33
CA GLY A 14 6.56 24.79 0.17
C GLY A 14 7.45 24.54 1.40
N ILE A 15 6.88 24.55 2.60
CA ILE A 15 7.60 24.20 3.84
C ILE A 15 8.07 22.74 3.78
N GLN A 16 7.21 21.83 3.37
CA GLN A 16 7.56 20.43 3.22
C GLN A 16 8.57 20.22 2.09
N LEU A 17 8.39 20.90 0.96
CA LEU A 17 9.31 20.81 -0.16
C LEU A 17 10.73 21.30 0.19
N ASN A 18 10.85 22.32 1.07
CA ASN A 18 12.14 22.74 1.60
C ASN A 18 12.84 21.63 2.40
N LYS A 19 12.10 20.85 3.23
CA LYS A 19 12.67 19.71 3.95
C LYS A 19 13.15 18.63 2.98
N VAL A 20 12.32 18.33 1.98
CA VAL A 20 12.66 17.37 0.91
C VAL A 20 13.95 17.80 0.19
N PHE A 21 14.07 19.09 -0.16
CA PHE A 21 15.28 19.63 -0.75
C PHE A 21 16.51 19.41 0.13
N GLN A 22 16.44 19.72 1.42
CA GLN A 22 17.54 19.54 2.37
C GLN A 22 17.95 18.05 2.43
N LEU A 23 16.98 17.14 2.60
CA LEU A 23 17.24 15.72 2.62
C LEU A 23 17.95 15.23 1.35
N VAL A 24 17.53 15.69 0.18
CA VAL A 24 18.18 15.29 -1.08
C VAL A 24 19.59 15.89 -1.21
N ALA A 25 19.77 17.14 -0.79
CA ALA A 25 21.06 17.85 -0.89
C ALA A 25 22.12 17.33 0.11
N GLU A 26 21.70 16.79 1.25
CA GLU A 26 22.61 16.27 2.30
C GLU A 26 23.34 14.98 1.89
N ASP A 27 22.79 14.21 0.95
CA ASP A 27 23.35 12.91 0.57
C ASP A 27 23.50 12.82 -0.95
N PRO A 28 24.75 12.90 -1.49
CA PRO A 28 25.01 12.87 -2.91
C PRO A 28 24.66 11.53 -3.59
N ASP A 29 24.48 10.46 -2.82
CA ASP A 29 24.05 9.16 -3.34
C ASP A 29 22.55 9.11 -3.67
N ARG A 30 21.75 10.08 -3.20
CA ARG A 30 20.32 10.23 -3.51
C ARG A 30 20.10 10.78 -4.90
N LYS A 31 20.32 9.96 -5.90
CA LYS A 31 20.33 10.36 -7.32
C LYS A 31 18.96 10.36 -7.99
N ILE A 32 18.06 9.47 -7.61
CA ILE A 32 16.73 9.37 -8.22
C ILE A 32 15.68 9.64 -7.15
N VAL A 33 14.86 10.66 -7.38
CA VAL A 33 13.83 11.15 -6.46
C VAL A 33 12.46 10.86 -7.09
N VAL A 34 11.75 9.84 -6.59
CA VAL A 34 10.39 9.51 -7.01
C VAL A 34 9.39 10.30 -6.17
N VAL A 35 8.42 10.93 -6.81
CA VAL A 35 7.50 11.85 -6.15
C VAL A 35 6.04 11.50 -6.40
N SER A 36 5.21 11.66 -5.36
CA SER A 36 3.75 11.60 -5.45
C SER A 36 3.17 12.96 -5.83
N ALA A 37 1.90 13.01 -6.19
CA ALA A 37 1.13 14.24 -6.24
C ALA A 37 1.07 14.91 -4.86
N PRO A 38 0.84 16.25 -4.76
CA PRO A 38 0.70 16.94 -3.49
C PRO A 38 -0.45 16.39 -2.64
N GLY A 39 -0.13 15.92 -1.44
CA GLY A 39 -1.09 15.37 -0.48
C GLY A 39 -1.87 16.44 0.29
N LYS A 40 -2.49 16.05 1.40
CA LYS A 40 -3.19 16.95 2.31
C LYS A 40 -2.21 17.83 3.08
N ARG A 41 -2.53 19.12 3.21
CA ARG A 41 -1.80 20.10 4.05
C ARG A 41 -2.23 20.02 5.52
N PHE A 42 -3.49 19.65 5.75
CA PHE A 42 -4.13 19.46 7.06
C PHE A 42 -5.22 18.40 6.97
N LYS A 43 -5.80 17.98 8.10
CA LYS A 43 -6.69 16.81 8.19
C LYS A 43 -7.89 16.86 7.23
N ASP A 44 -8.54 18.01 7.10
CA ASP A 44 -9.76 18.19 6.30
C ASP A 44 -9.49 18.71 4.88
N ASP A 45 -8.23 18.72 4.44
CA ASP A 45 -7.83 19.12 3.10
C ASP A 45 -8.09 18.00 2.07
N THR A 46 -8.26 18.37 0.80
CA THR A 46 -8.43 17.42 -0.32
C THR A 46 -7.09 17.19 -1.02
N LYS A 47 -6.73 15.96 -1.32
CA LYS A 47 -5.54 15.64 -2.11
C LYS A 47 -5.69 16.13 -3.55
N VAL A 48 -4.57 16.46 -4.20
CA VAL A 48 -4.59 16.81 -5.63
C VAL A 48 -5.14 15.66 -6.48
N THR A 49 -4.82 14.42 -6.16
CA THR A 49 -5.35 13.24 -6.87
C THR A 49 -6.87 13.16 -6.79
N ASP A 50 -7.47 13.44 -5.61
CA ASP A 50 -8.92 13.43 -5.43
C ASP A 50 -9.58 14.55 -6.26
N LEU A 51 -9.01 15.77 -6.26
CA LEU A 51 -9.48 16.88 -7.10
C LEU A 51 -9.41 16.53 -8.61
N LEU A 52 -8.39 15.81 -9.04
CA LEU A 52 -8.24 15.38 -10.44
C LEU A 52 -9.26 14.31 -10.81
N ILE A 53 -9.60 13.39 -9.90
CA ILE A 53 -10.66 12.39 -10.09
C ILE A 53 -12.02 13.08 -10.23
N ASP A 54 -12.35 14.02 -9.35
CA ASP A 54 -13.60 14.78 -9.41
C ASP A 54 -13.68 15.62 -10.70
N CYS A 55 -12.56 16.22 -11.11
CA CYS A 55 -12.46 16.96 -12.37
C CYS A 55 -12.68 16.03 -13.58
N ALA A 56 -12.11 14.82 -13.56
CA ALA A 56 -12.32 13.82 -14.61
C ALA A 56 -13.78 13.40 -14.71
N ALA A 57 -14.42 13.13 -13.57
CA ALA A 57 -15.84 12.75 -13.51
C ALA A 57 -16.73 13.82 -14.15
N LYS A 58 -16.54 15.10 -13.79
CA LYS A 58 -17.28 16.22 -14.42
C LYS A 58 -16.99 16.34 -15.92
N ALA A 59 -15.72 16.22 -16.32
CA ALA A 59 -15.32 16.33 -17.73
C ALA A 59 -15.94 15.21 -18.59
N LEU A 60 -16.10 14.00 -18.05
CA LEU A 60 -16.78 12.88 -18.73
C LEU A 60 -18.29 13.12 -18.88
N LEU A 61 -18.91 13.82 -17.94
CA LEU A 61 -20.33 14.22 -18.01
C LEU A 61 -20.55 15.46 -18.89
N GLY A 62 -19.49 16.11 -19.37
CA GLY A 62 -19.57 17.36 -20.13
C GLY A 62 -19.93 18.58 -19.25
N GLU A 63 -19.73 18.48 -17.96
CA GLU A 63 -19.97 19.55 -16.98
C GLU A 63 -18.80 20.53 -16.91
N ASP A 64 -19.03 21.72 -16.30
CA ASP A 64 -17.99 22.72 -16.08
C ASP A 64 -16.95 22.22 -15.04
N THR A 65 -15.69 22.20 -15.45
CA THR A 65 -14.54 21.79 -14.62
C THR A 65 -13.74 22.96 -14.07
N SER A 66 -14.11 24.20 -14.39
CA SER A 66 -13.29 25.40 -14.13
C SER A 66 -12.92 25.57 -12.65
N GLU A 67 -13.82 25.33 -11.73
CA GLU A 67 -13.58 25.47 -10.29
C GLU A 67 -12.56 24.42 -9.79
N LEU A 68 -12.72 23.16 -10.18
CA LEU A 68 -11.79 22.09 -9.81
C LEU A 68 -10.44 22.27 -10.46
N PHE A 69 -10.39 22.68 -11.72
CA PHE A 69 -9.15 23.04 -12.43
C PHE A 69 -8.38 24.12 -11.68
N GLU A 70 -9.02 25.25 -11.33
CA GLU A 70 -8.36 26.33 -10.58
C GLU A 70 -7.95 25.87 -9.17
N SER A 71 -8.71 24.99 -8.53
CA SER A 71 -8.36 24.39 -7.24
C SER A 71 -7.07 23.57 -7.33
N VAL A 72 -6.91 22.76 -8.38
CA VAL A 72 -5.68 22.02 -8.63
C VAL A 72 -4.50 22.97 -8.87
N ILE A 73 -4.69 23.98 -9.75
CA ILE A 73 -3.64 24.96 -10.05
C ILE A 73 -3.23 25.72 -8.80
N ALA A 74 -4.18 26.13 -7.96
CA ALA A 74 -3.91 26.85 -6.71
C ALA A 74 -3.04 26.03 -5.73
N ARG A 75 -3.11 24.68 -5.75
CA ARG A 75 -2.23 23.82 -4.94
C ARG A 75 -0.76 23.95 -5.36
N TYR A 76 -0.48 23.89 -6.67
CA TYR A 76 0.88 24.08 -7.21
C TYR A 76 1.36 25.52 -7.06
N ALA A 77 0.49 26.51 -7.33
CA ALA A 77 0.82 27.92 -7.18
C ALA A 77 1.18 28.28 -5.73
N GLY A 78 0.45 27.72 -4.75
CA GLY A 78 0.79 27.89 -3.33
C GLY A 78 2.20 27.36 -3.00
N ILE A 79 2.57 26.18 -3.50
CA ILE A 79 3.91 25.62 -3.31
C ILE A 79 4.97 26.51 -3.97
N ALA A 80 4.74 26.98 -5.19
CA ALA A 80 5.66 27.85 -5.90
C ALA A 80 5.84 29.19 -5.18
N LEU A 81 4.76 29.80 -4.70
CA LEU A 81 4.77 31.04 -3.93
C LEU A 81 5.56 30.90 -2.63
N ASP A 82 5.29 29.86 -1.84
CA ASP A 82 5.97 29.57 -0.57
C ASP A 82 7.48 29.37 -0.76
N THR A 83 7.88 28.87 -1.93
CA THR A 83 9.30 28.58 -2.26
C THR A 83 9.99 29.68 -3.03
N GLY A 84 9.28 30.74 -3.40
CA GLY A 84 9.82 31.91 -4.12
C GLY A 84 10.13 31.64 -5.60
N MET A 85 9.51 30.62 -6.19
CA MET A 85 9.64 30.35 -7.63
C MET A 85 8.80 31.32 -8.47
N SER A 86 9.20 31.51 -9.73
CA SER A 86 8.42 32.29 -10.70
C SER A 86 7.17 31.55 -11.16
N ASP A 87 6.21 32.31 -11.74
CA ASP A 87 4.96 31.74 -12.28
C ASP A 87 5.15 30.93 -13.56
N GLU A 88 6.37 30.87 -14.12
CA GLU A 88 6.65 30.14 -15.36
C GLU A 88 6.27 28.66 -15.28
N ILE A 89 6.69 27.99 -14.19
CA ILE A 89 6.36 26.59 -13.97
C ILE A 89 4.86 26.39 -13.77
N ILE A 90 4.16 27.35 -13.13
CA ILE A 90 2.71 27.27 -12.93
C ILE A 90 1.97 27.43 -14.26
N ASN A 91 2.45 28.30 -15.14
CA ASN A 91 1.89 28.45 -16.49
C ASN A 91 2.07 27.18 -17.32
N GLN A 92 3.20 26.48 -17.19
CA GLN A 92 3.43 25.19 -17.81
C GLN A 92 2.45 24.13 -17.28
N ILE A 93 2.34 23.99 -15.93
CA ILE A 93 1.41 23.04 -15.29
C ILE A 93 -0.05 23.31 -15.72
N ARG A 94 -0.44 24.59 -15.80
CA ARG A 94 -1.75 25.00 -16.28
C ARG A 94 -2.01 24.53 -17.72
N ALA A 95 -1.05 24.73 -18.59
CA ALA A 95 -1.14 24.29 -19.98
C ALA A 95 -1.22 22.77 -20.11
N ASP A 96 -0.40 22.03 -19.36
CA ASP A 96 -0.36 20.58 -19.35
C ASP A 96 -1.68 19.98 -18.82
N LEU A 97 -2.23 20.53 -17.74
CA LEU A 97 -3.51 20.07 -17.19
C LEU A 97 -4.68 20.40 -18.14
N GLN A 98 -4.68 21.60 -18.76
CA GLN A 98 -5.69 21.97 -19.75
C GLN A 98 -5.67 21.03 -20.98
N ALA A 99 -4.47 20.65 -21.43
CA ALA A 99 -4.31 19.69 -22.51
C ALA A 99 -4.84 18.31 -22.11
N THR A 100 -4.58 17.86 -20.87
CA THR A 100 -5.09 16.58 -20.37
C THR A 100 -6.61 16.56 -20.28
N ILE A 101 -7.25 17.60 -19.74
CA ILE A 101 -8.72 17.73 -19.65
C ILE A 101 -9.35 17.75 -21.05
N SER A 102 -8.68 18.34 -22.02
CA SER A 102 -9.14 18.43 -23.41
C SER A 102 -8.83 17.18 -24.27
N SER A 103 -8.11 16.21 -23.71
CA SER A 103 -7.73 14.98 -24.41
C SER A 103 -8.94 14.10 -24.71
N ASP A 104 -8.74 13.04 -25.50
CA ASP A 104 -9.76 12.07 -25.88
C ASP A 104 -10.44 11.44 -24.64
N LYS A 105 -11.74 11.35 -24.68
CA LYS A 105 -12.63 10.81 -23.61
C LYS A 105 -13.45 9.61 -24.08
N SER A 106 -13.15 9.09 -25.27
CA SER A 106 -13.86 7.94 -25.82
C SER A 106 -13.73 6.67 -24.97
N ASP A 107 -12.61 6.57 -24.24
CA ASP A 107 -12.35 5.54 -23.22
C ASP A 107 -12.25 6.24 -21.85
N PRO A 108 -13.29 6.10 -21.00
CA PRO A 108 -13.33 6.76 -19.69
C PRO A 108 -12.22 6.32 -18.74
N ASP A 109 -11.81 5.05 -18.77
CA ASP A 109 -10.78 4.51 -17.88
C ASP A 109 -9.41 5.06 -18.26
N LYS A 110 -9.08 5.10 -19.55
CA LYS A 110 -7.85 5.73 -20.04
C LYS A 110 -7.80 7.22 -19.74
N PHE A 111 -8.93 7.91 -19.88
CA PHE A 111 -9.02 9.33 -19.54
C PHE A 111 -8.79 9.55 -18.05
N LEU A 112 -9.39 8.73 -17.19
CA LEU A 112 -9.21 8.81 -15.74
C LEU A 112 -7.75 8.56 -15.33
N ASP A 113 -7.08 7.60 -15.95
CA ASP A 113 -5.67 7.32 -15.69
C ASP A 113 -4.77 8.48 -16.11
N ARG A 114 -5.02 9.12 -17.27
CA ARG A 114 -4.30 10.35 -17.68
C ARG A 114 -4.50 11.49 -16.69
N MET A 115 -5.72 11.69 -16.23
CA MET A 115 -6.03 12.73 -15.24
C MET A 115 -5.32 12.47 -13.90
N LYS A 116 -5.36 11.27 -13.37
CA LYS A 116 -4.66 10.91 -12.13
C LYS A 116 -3.14 11.09 -12.28
N ALA A 117 -2.55 10.53 -13.34
CA ALA A 117 -1.10 10.61 -13.61
C ALA A 117 -0.60 12.04 -13.72
N SER A 118 -1.44 12.98 -14.20
CA SER A 118 -1.07 14.39 -14.30
C SER A 118 -0.69 15.01 -12.96
N GLY A 119 -1.18 14.46 -11.85
CA GLY A 119 -0.83 14.93 -10.50
C GLY A 119 0.64 14.72 -10.17
N GLU A 120 1.14 13.51 -10.34
CA GLU A 120 2.54 13.16 -10.11
C GLU A 120 3.45 13.78 -11.17
N ASP A 121 3.03 13.79 -12.43
CA ASP A 121 3.81 14.33 -13.53
C ASP A 121 4.08 15.82 -13.35
N ASN A 122 3.04 16.60 -13.08
CA ASN A 122 3.17 18.04 -12.82
C ASN A 122 3.97 18.33 -11.54
N ASN A 123 3.81 17.51 -10.49
CA ASN A 123 4.58 17.68 -9.28
C ASN A 123 6.08 17.39 -9.49
N ALA A 124 6.42 16.40 -10.30
CA ALA A 124 7.80 16.10 -10.64
C ALA A 124 8.45 17.25 -11.42
N LYS A 125 7.73 17.88 -12.36
CA LYS A 125 8.19 19.09 -13.08
C LYS A 125 8.44 20.25 -12.12
N LEU A 126 7.50 20.52 -11.21
CA LEU A 126 7.63 21.58 -10.20
C LEU A 126 8.84 21.35 -9.28
N ILE A 127 9.03 20.11 -8.79
CA ILE A 127 10.13 19.78 -7.89
C ILE A 127 11.47 19.86 -8.61
N ALA A 128 11.57 19.40 -9.85
CA ALA A 128 12.79 19.54 -10.66
C ALA A 128 13.14 21.02 -10.89
N ALA A 129 12.16 21.87 -11.20
CA ALA A 129 12.35 23.31 -11.34
C ALA A 129 12.80 23.95 -10.01
N TYR A 130 12.19 23.55 -8.89
CA TYR A 130 12.59 24.02 -7.57
C TYR A 130 14.01 23.63 -7.19
N PHE A 131 14.43 22.39 -7.43
CA PHE A 131 15.78 21.93 -7.18
C PHE A 131 16.80 22.70 -8.01
N LYS A 132 16.50 22.97 -9.29
CA LYS A 132 17.33 23.86 -10.15
C LYS A 132 17.41 25.29 -9.60
N PHE A 133 16.27 25.84 -9.19
CA PHE A 133 16.21 27.17 -8.59
C PHE A 133 17.08 27.29 -7.33
N LYS A 134 17.18 26.20 -6.56
CA LYS A 134 18.04 26.10 -5.37
C LYS A 134 19.50 25.74 -5.68
N GLY A 135 19.87 25.62 -6.96
CA GLY A 135 21.24 25.38 -7.40
C GLY A 135 21.67 23.92 -7.57
N LEU A 136 20.77 22.96 -7.44
CA LEU A 136 21.07 21.56 -7.74
C LEU A 136 20.94 21.30 -9.25
N ASN A 137 21.83 20.46 -9.79
CA ASN A 137 21.64 19.91 -11.13
C ASN A 137 20.55 18.83 -11.08
N ALA A 138 19.30 19.20 -11.33
CA ALA A 138 18.15 18.30 -11.24
C ALA A 138 17.36 18.30 -12.55
N ASN A 139 16.92 17.13 -12.99
CA ASN A 139 16.19 16.97 -14.25
C ASN A 139 14.93 16.13 -14.02
N TYR A 140 13.79 16.64 -14.51
CA TYR A 140 12.58 15.85 -14.67
C TYR A 140 12.79 14.82 -15.79
N ILE A 141 12.36 13.58 -15.57
CA ILE A 141 12.35 12.53 -16.58
C ILE A 141 10.97 11.89 -16.60
N ASN A 142 10.32 11.92 -17.79
CA ASN A 142 9.04 11.26 -17.98
C ASN A 142 9.22 9.73 -17.97
N PRO A 143 8.32 8.94 -17.37
CA PRO A 143 8.36 7.48 -17.39
C PRO A 143 8.48 6.85 -18.77
N LYS A 144 7.89 7.49 -19.82
CA LYS A 144 8.01 7.08 -21.21
C LYS A 144 9.46 7.17 -21.69
N ASP A 145 10.13 8.29 -21.42
CA ASP A 145 11.52 8.53 -21.84
C ASP A 145 12.51 7.66 -21.07
N ALA A 146 12.14 7.25 -19.88
CA ALA A 146 12.89 6.29 -19.07
C ALA A 146 12.64 4.82 -19.50
N GLY A 147 11.58 4.57 -20.25
CA GLY A 147 11.20 3.25 -20.71
C GLY A 147 10.44 2.41 -19.68
N LEU A 148 9.71 3.04 -18.75
CA LEU A 148 8.82 2.35 -17.82
C LEU A 148 7.58 1.88 -18.56
N LEU A 149 7.58 0.61 -18.96
CA LEU A 149 6.48 -0.06 -19.61
C LEU A 149 5.63 -0.86 -18.61
N VAL A 150 4.32 -0.79 -18.81
CA VAL A 150 3.33 -1.46 -17.95
C VAL A 150 2.25 -2.16 -18.79
N THR A 151 1.45 -3.02 -18.15
CA THR A 151 0.27 -3.64 -18.76
C THR A 151 -0.84 -2.61 -18.99
N ASP A 152 -1.79 -2.92 -19.88
CA ASP A 152 -2.99 -2.10 -20.15
C ASP A 152 -4.14 -2.48 -19.19
N GLU A 153 -3.83 -2.45 -17.89
CA GLU A 153 -4.78 -2.74 -16.80
C GLU A 153 -4.97 -1.49 -15.96
N HIS A 154 -5.99 -0.70 -16.32
CA HIS A 154 -6.26 0.59 -15.67
C HIS A 154 -6.43 0.46 -14.16
N ALA A 155 -5.79 1.38 -13.42
CA ALA A 155 -5.75 1.42 -11.95
C ALA A 155 -5.13 0.18 -11.28
N SER A 156 -4.56 -0.77 -12.05
CA SER A 156 -3.95 -2.02 -11.55
C SER A 156 -2.77 -2.47 -12.41
N ALA A 157 -2.13 -1.54 -13.10
CA ALA A 157 -1.01 -1.80 -14.02
C ALA A 157 0.10 -2.62 -13.35
N GLN A 158 0.68 -3.52 -14.11
CA GLN A 158 1.85 -4.32 -13.71
C GLN A 158 3.06 -3.92 -14.57
N VAL A 159 4.24 -3.82 -13.94
CA VAL A 159 5.46 -3.51 -14.68
C VAL A 159 5.84 -4.66 -15.63
N LEU A 160 6.18 -4.33 -16.86
CA LEU A 160 6.68 -5.31 -17.81
C LEU A 160 8.18 -5.56 -17.61
N PRO A 161 8.65 -6.83 -17.71
CA PRO A 161 10.04 -7.18 -17.43
C PRO A 161 11.08 -6.36 -18.20
N GLU A 162 10.81 -6.01 -19.44
CA GLU A 162 11.70 -5.20 -20.28
C GLU A 162 11.93 -3.76 -19.76
N SER A 163 11.11 -3.30 -18.84
CA SER A 163 11.27 -1.99 -18.19
C SER A 163 12.55 -1.92 -17.35
N TYR A 164 12.93 -3.01 -16.71
CA TYR A 164 14.08 -3.02 -15.83
C TYR A 164 15.39 -2.76 -16.60
N ASP A 165 15.56 -3.38 -17.76
CA ASP A 165 16.72 -3.16 -18.62
C ASP A 165 16.80 -1.72 -19.13
N ARG A 166 15.65 -1.10 -19.43
CA ARG A 166 15.58 0.30 -19.90
C ARG A 166 15.87 1.28 -18.78
N LEU A 167 15.30 1.07 -17.62
CA LEU A 167 15.50 1.91 -16.43
C LEU A 167 16.95 1.91 -15.95
N PHE A 168 17.74 0.88 -16.29
CA PHE A 168 19.16 0.84 -15.96
C PHE A 168 19.94 2.04 -16.49
N ALA A 169 19.57 2.58 -17.66
CA ALA A 169 20.18 3.77 -18.23
C ALA A 169 20.05 5.04 -17.36
N LEU A 170 19.13 5.07 -16.39
CA LEU A 170 19.02 6.18 -15.44
C LEU A 170 20.26 6.37 -14.58
N ARG A 171 21.06 5.32 -14.38
CA ARG A 171 22.32 5.39 -13.61
C ARG A 171 23.34 6.31 -14.23
N GLU A 172 23.39 6.37 -15.56
CA GLU A 172 24.40 7.12 -16.33
C GLU A 172 24.02 8.59 -16.49
N ARG A 173 22.77 8.95 -16.16
CA ARG A 173 22.31 10.34 -16.25
C ARG A 173 23.01 11.22 -15.23
N GLU A 174 23.44 12.40 -15.66
CA GLU A 174 24.06 13.39 -14.77
C GLU A 174 23.02 14.10 -13.90
N GLY A 175 23.43 14.44 -12.68
CA GLY A 175 22.62 15.17 -11.72
C GLY A 175 21.57 14.31 -11.01
N ILE A 176 20.61 14.99 -10.41
CA ILE A 176 19.48 14.39 -9.70
C ILE A 176 18.33 14.18 -10.70
N ILE A 177 17.77 13.01 -10.72
CA ILE A 177 16.59 12.68 -11.51
C ILE A 177 15.35 12.85 -10.63
N VAL A 178 14.40 13.70 -11.04
CA VAL A 178 13.07 13.77 -10.44
C VAL A 178 12.09 13.00 -11.32
N PHE A 179 11.52 11.94 -10.76
CA PHE A 179 10.73 10.96 -11.48
C PHE A 179 9.30 10.94 -10.94
N PRO A 180 8.26 11.12 -11.77
CA PRO A 180 6.88 11.00 -11.31
C PRO A 180 6.57 9.54 -10.95
N GLY A 181 5.94 9.34 -9.80
CA GLY A 181 5.44 8.03 -9.38
C GLY A 181 4.09 7.68 -9.99
N PHE A 182 3.52 6.53 -9.58
CA PHE A 182 2.13 6.13 -9.77
C PHE A 182 1.75 5.61 -11.15
N PHE A 183 2.45 5.89 -12.23
CA PHE A 183 2.07 5.48 -13.59
C PHE A 183 3.26 5.06 -14.45
N GLY A 184 2.95 4.32 -15.51
CA GLY A 184 3.84 3.99 -16.61
C GLY A 184 3.10 4.09 -17.95
N TYR A 185 3.74 3.60 -19.00
CA TYR A 185 3.18 3.60 -20.34
C TYR A 185 3.00 2.19 -20.87
N THR A 186 1.88 1.93 -21.52
CA THR A 186 1.67 0.68 -22.28
C THR A 186 2.57 0.63 -23.51
N LYS A 187 2.66 -0.52 -24.17
CA LYS A 187 3.42 -0.66 -25.44
C LYS A 187 2.87 0.24 -26.55
N ASP A 188 1.58 0.55 -26.48
CA ASP A 188 0.90 1.44 -27.44
C ASP A 188 1.07 2.92 -27.10
N GLY A 189 1.72 3.23 -25.97
CA GLY A 189 2.03 4.58 -25.55
C GLY A 189 0.93 5.28 -24.73
N GLU A 190 -0.06 4.52 -24.29
CA GLU A 190 -1.11 4.99 -23.37
C GLU A 190 -0.62 5.00 -21.92
N ILE A 191 -1.16 5.88 -21.10
CA ILE A 191 -0.88 5.93 -19.66
C ILE A 191 -1.74 4.88 -18.96
N SER A 192 -1.12 4.09 -18.09
CA SER A 192 -1.82 3.20 -17.16
C SER A 192 -1.27 3.38 -15.75
N THR A 193 -2.17 3.49 -14.75
CA THR A 193 -1.80 3.76 -13.37
C THR A 193 -1.70 2.48 -12.55
N PHE A 194 -0.75 2.47 -11.59
CA PHE A 194 -0.66 1.41 -10.60
C PHE A 194 -1.85 1.46 -9.63
N SER A 195 -2.02 0.42 -8.83
CA SER A 195 -2.97 0.35 -7.72
C SER A 195 -2.62 1.36 -6.61
N ARG A 196 -3.28 1.27 -5.47
CA ARG A 196 -2.96 2.08 -4.27
C ARG A 196 -1.47 2.02 -3.95
N SER A 197 -0.92 3.09 -3.40
CA SER A 197 0.52 3.24 -3.13
C SER A 197 1.42 3.16 -4.39
N GLY A 198 0.87 3.50 -5.56
CA GLY A 198 1.58 3.37 -6.84
C GLY A 198 2.91 4.11 -6.92
N SER A 199 3.08 5.23 -6.18
CA SER A 199 4.39 5.89 -6.10
C SER A 199 5.42 5.09 -5.28
N ASP A 200 4.98 4.29 -4.29
CA ASP A 200 5.86 3.35 -3.57
C ASP A 200 6.30 2.22 -4.50
N ILE A 201 5.35 1.68 -5.28
CA ILE A 201 5.60 0.69 -6.33
C ILE A 201 6.61 1.24 -7.35
N THR A 202 6.39 2.46 -7.84
CA THR A 202 7.32 3.12 -8.78
C THR A 202 8.71 3.26 -8.19
N GLY A 203 8.82 3.67 -6.92
CA GLY A 203 10.10 3.75 -6.22
C GLY A 203 10.85 2.43 -6.19
N ALA A 204 10.15 1.34 -5.89
CA ALA A 204 10.70 -0.01 -5.89
C ALA A 204 11.08 -0.50 -7.30
N ILE A 205 10.26 -0.21 -8.33
CA ILE A 205 10.55 -0.53 -9.73
C ILE A 205 11.81 0.20 -10.21
N VAL A 206 11.89 1.51 -9.95
CA VAL A 206 13.04 2.33 -10.34
C VAL A 206 14.29 1.91 -9.58
N ALA A 207 14.17 1.57 -8.30
CA ALA A 207 15.29 1.03 -7.52
C ALA A 207 15.83 -0.28 -8.13
N ASN A 208 14.93 -1.20 -8.49
CA ASN A 208 15.30 -2.45 -9.17
C ASN A 208 15.97 -2.16 -10.52
N GLY A 209 15.32 -1.41 -11.42
CA GLY A 209 15.83 -1.15 -12.77
C GLY A 209 17.17 -0.41 -12.75
N ALA A 210 17.31 0.59 -11.88
CA ALA A 210 18.57 1.30 -11.68
C ALA A 210 19.61 0.53 -10.85
N GLN A 211 19.30 -0.67 -10.35
CA GLN A 211 20.13 -1.46 -9.46
C GLN A 211 20.70 -0.63 -8.31
N ALA A 212 19.80 0.00 -7.57
CA ALA A 212 20.17 0.84 -6.43
C ALA A 212 20.71 -0.01 -5.27
N GLU A 213 21.56 0.54 -4.45
CA GLU A 213 22.08 -0.09 -3.24
C GLU A 213 21.08 -0.01 -2.08
N LEU A 214 20.18 1.00 -2.14
CA LEU A 214 19.17 1.26 -1.13
C LEU A 214 17.98 1.99 -1.76
N TYR A 215 16.78 1.59 -1.36
CA TYR A 215 15.55 2.34 -1.60
C TYR A 215 15.12 3.03 -0.29
N GLU A 216 15.18 4.36 -0.21
CA GLU A 216 14.68 5.12 0.93
C GLU A 216 13.25 5.60 0.65
N ASN A 217 12.30 5.18 1.49
CA ASN A 217 10.92 5.64 1.41
C ASN A 217 10.62 6.61 2.56
N PHE A 218 10.43 7.89 2.20
CA PHE A 218 10.10 8.94 3.15
C PHE A 218 8.57 9.14 3.24
N THR A 219 8.08 9.01 4.45
CA THR A 219 6.67 9.13 4.84
C THR A 219 6.53 10.08 6.05
N ASP A 220 5.39 10.08 6.70
CA ASP A 220 5.06 10.92 7.88
C ASP A 220 5.16 10.18 9.21
N VAL A 221 5.58 8.91 9.21
CA VAL A 221 5.79 8.13 10.43
C VAL A 221 7.27 7.86 10.70
N ASP A 222 7.66 7.85 11.98
CA ASP A 222 9.06 7.67 12.39
C ASP A 222 9.63 6.29 12.09
N ALA A 223 8.80 5.26 12.14
CA ALA A 223 9.14 3.86 11.93
C ALA A 223 7.86 3.04 11.75
N VAL A 224 7.98 1.80 11.37
CA VAL A 224 6.94 0.79 11.56
C VAL A 224 6.89 0.46 13.06
N TYR A 225 5.69 0.39 13.62
CA TYR A 225 5.49 0.04 15.02
C TYR A 225 5.03 -1.41 15.14
N ALA A 226 5.36 -2.04 16.26
CA ALA A 226 4.97 -3.43 16.52
C ALA A 226 3.44 -3.64 16.62
N VAL A 227 2.68 -2.57 16.77
CA VAL A 227 1.21 -2.55 16.80
C VAL A 227 0.72 -1.15 16.44
N ASN A 228 -0.55 -1.04 16.04
CA ASN A 228 -1.17 0.25 15.74
C ASN A 228 -1.11 1.22 16.94
N PRO A 229 -0.48 2.41 16.80
CA PRO A 229 -0.39 3.41 17.89
C PRO A 229 -1.73 3.95 18.40
N ALA A 230 -2.81 3.80 17.63
CA ALA A 230 -4.15 4.15 18.10
C ALA A 230 -4.69 3.16 19.14
N ILE A 231 -4.23 1.90 19.11
CA ILE A 231 -4.65 0.85 20.05
C ILE A 231 -3.75 0.81 21.29
N VAL A 232 -2.43 0.89 21.09
CA VAL A 232 -1.44 0.88 22.17
C VAL A 232 -0.63 2.17 22.14
N LYS A 233 -0.57 2.89 23.24
CA LYS A 233 0.20 4.15 23.34
C LYS A 233 1.71 3.85 23.35
N ASN A 234 2.46 4.59 22.53
CA ASN A 234 3.93 4.50 22.44
C ASN A 234 4.42 3.05 22.22
N PRO A 235 3.94 2.36 21.17
CA PRO A 235 4.33 0.99 20.96
C PRO A 235 5.81 0.90 20.53
N LYS A 236 6.40 -0.28 20.71
CA LYS A 236 7.78 -0.54 20.33
C LYS A 236 7.99 -0.26 18.84
N LYS A 237 9.04 0.49 18.49
CA LYS A 237 9.48 0.67 17.11
C LYS A 237 10.13 -0.62 16.60
N VAL A 238 9.80 -1.02 15.40
CA VAL A 238 10.43 -2.14 14.70
C VAL A 238 11.56 -1.58 13.85
N LEU A 239 12.79 -1.87 14.25
CA LEU A 239 13.98 -1.33 13.57
C LEU A 239 14.30 -2.09 12.28
N GLU A 240 13.97 -3.39 12.24
CA GLU A 240 14.22 -4.24 11.09
C GLU A 240 13.14 -5.30 10.93
N LEU A 241 12.69 -5.51 9.68
CA LEU A 241 11.72 -6.50 9.24
C LEU A 241 12.24 -7.24 8.02
N THR A 242 11.82 -8.49 7.83
CA THR A 242 11.95 -9.11 6.51
C THR A 242 10.84 -8.63 5.57
N TYR A 243 11.03 -8.76 4.26
CA TYR A 243 9.99 -8.49 3.27
C TYR A 243 8.72 -9.31 3.51
N ARG A 244 8.88 -10.56 3.94
CA ARG A 244 7.75 -11.44 4.27
C ARG A 244 6.97 -10.91 5.47
N GLU A 245 7.68 -10.54 6.56
CA GLU A 245 7.06 -9.95 7.73
C GLU A 245 6.31 -8.66 7.40
N MET A 246 6.93 -7.78 6.60
CA MET A 246 6.30 -6.54 6.16
C MET A 246 5.02 -6.80 5.34
N ARG A 247 5.05 -7.77 4.43
CA ARG A 247 3.89 -8.15 3.61
C ARG A 247 2.73 -8.67 4.46
N GLU A 248 3.02 -9.59 5.41
CA GLU A 248 2.01 -10.12 6.33
C GLU A 248 1.37 -8.99 7.18
N LEU A 249 2.18 -8.08 7.71
CA LEU A 249 1.67 -6.96 8.49
C LEU A 249 0.83 -5.99 7.63
N SER A 250 1.28 -5.70 6.40
CA SER A 250 0.55 -4.81 5.49
C SER A 250 -0.79 -5.39 5.08
N TYR A 251 -0.83 -6.69 4.76
CA TYR A 251 -2.06 -7.42 4.46
C TYR A 251 -3.06 -7.38 5.61
N ALA A 252 -2.57 -7.48 6.84
CA ALA A 252 -3.38 -7.50 8.06
C ALA A 252 -3.73 -6.11 8.61
N GLY A 253 -3.63 -5.03 7.81
CA GLY A 253 -4.09 -3.70 8.19
C GLY A 253 -3.00 -2.68 8.56
N PHE A 254 -1.70 -3.00 8.47
CA PHE A 254 -0.66 -1.98 8.62
C PHE A 254 -0.67 -1.04 7.42
N SER A 255 -0.98 0.24 7.67
CA SER A 255 -1.20 1.25 6.63
C SER A 255 0.08 1.94 6.11
N VAL A 256 1.28 1.50 6.51
CA VAL A 256 2.55 2.14 6.12
C VAL A 256 2.88 1.85 4.66
N PHE A 257 2.65 0.61 4.20
CA PHE A 257 2.80 0.18 2.82
C PHE A 257 1.62 -0.67 2.38
N HIS A 258 1.34 -0.67 1.08
CA HIS A 258 0.53 -1.71 0.47
C HIS A 258 1.41 -2.96 0.29
N ASP A 259 0.84 -4.15 0.47
CA ASP A 259 1.56 -5.43 0.47
C ASP A 259 2.33 -5.72 -0.83
N GLU A 260 1.87 -5.19 -1.96
CA GLU A 260 2.53 -5.32 -3.27
C GLU A 260 3.63 -4.28 -3.53
N ALA A 261 3.66 -3.18 -2.75
CA ALA A 261 4.51 -2.02 -3.06
C ALA A 261 6.01 -2.33 -3.08
N LEU A 262 6.45 -3.33 -2.31
CA LEU A 262 7.85 -3.68 -2.17
C LEU A 262 8.29 -4.88 -3.03
N ILE A 263 7.39 -5.53 -3.75
CA ILE A 263 7.70 -6.72 -4.57
C ILE A 263 8.86 -6.49 -5.54
N PRO A 264 8.94 -5.37 -6.30
CA PRO A 264 10.07 -5.15 -7.19
C PRO A 264 11.42 -5.04 -6.49
N ALA A 265 11.47 -4.41 -5.30
CA ALA A 265 12.69 -4.30 -4.50
C ALA A 265 13.08 -5.67 -3.90
N PHE A 266 12.11 -6.46 -3.44
CA PHE A 266 12.32 -7.82 -2.97
C PHE A 266 12.98 -8.70 -4.02
N HIS A 267 12.46 -8.71 -5.25
CA HIS A 267 13.02 -9.52 -6.35
C HIS A 267 14.46 -9.14 -6.71
N ALA A 268 14.82 -7.87 -6.51
CA ALA A 268 16.18 -7.40 -6.73
C ALA A 268 17.09 -7.54 -5.50
N GLY A 269 16.59 -7.98 -4.35
CA GLY A 269 17.35 -8.05 -3.10
C GLY A 269 17.79 -6.69 -2.55
N ILE A 270 17.11 -5.59 -2.94
CA ILE A 270 17.46 -4.22 -2.55
C ILE A 270 16.83 -3.91 -1.20
N PRO A 271 17.59 -3.56 -0.15
CA PRO A 271 17.01 -3.18 1.13
C PRO A 271 16.18 -1.89 0.99
N VAL A 272 15.09 -1.81 1.77
CA VAL A 272 14.25 -0.61 1.85
C VAL A 272 14.38 0.02 3.22
N HIS A 273 14.50 1.35 3.28
CA HIS A 273 14.57 2.10 4.53
C HIS A 273 13.39 3.08 4.62
N ILE A 274 12.49 2.83 5.53
CA ILE A 274 11.34 3.68 5.83
C ILE A 274 11.80 4.76 6.78
N LYS A 275 11.61 6.02 6.42
CA LYS A 275 12.06 7.20 7.18
C LYS A 275 10.97 8.25 7.27
N ASN A 276 11.08 9.14 8.25
CA ASN A 276 10.18 10.26 8.41
C ASN A 276 10.77 11.55 7.80
N THR A 277 10.05 12.16 6.87
CA THR A 277 10.42 13.46 6.28
C THR A 277 10.51 14.56 7.35
N ASN A 278 9.68 14.49 8.38
CA ASN A 278 9.62 15.51 9.45
C ASN A 278 10.55 15.23 10.62
N ASN A 279 11.12 14.01 10.71
CA ASN A 279 12.06 13.59 11.74
C ASN A 279 13.14 12.69 11.12
N PRO A 280 14.02 13.24 10.27
CA PRO A 280 15.01 12.46 9.50
C PRO A 280 16.06 11.77 10.38
N ASP A 281 16.27 12.27 11.61
CA ASP A 281 17.21 11.69 12.59
C ASP A 281 16.63 10.41 13.26
N SER A 282 15.35 10.13 13.11
CA SER A 282 14.77 8.86 13.55
C SER A 282 15.43 7.69 12.85
N CYS A 283 15.70 6.61 13.60
CA CYS A 283 16.32 5.39 13.06
C CYS A 283 15.56 4.80 11.87
N GLY A 284 14.23 5.05 11.78
CA GLY A 284 13.39 4.42 10.76
C GLY A 284 13.21 2.92 10.95
N THR A 285 12.75 2.27 9.90
CA THR A 285 12.64 0.81 9.81
C THR A 285 13.30 0.31 8.53
N ARG A 286 14.17 -0.67 8.64
CA ARG A 286 14.78 -1.34 7.49
C ARG A 286 13.97 -2.57 7.12
N VAL A 287 13.65 -2.73 5.85
CA VAL A 287 13.07 -3.96 5.29
C VAL A 287 14.16 -4.66 4.50
N VAL A 288 14.47 -5.89 4.88
CA VAL A 288 15.62 -6.66 4.38
C VAL A 288 15.19 -8.07 3.93
N HIS A 289 16.05 -8.76 3.22
CA HIS A 289 15.75 -10.13 2.78
C HIS A 289 15.82 -11.12 3.95
N GLU A 290 16.83 -10.98 4.80
CA GLU A 290 17.02 -11.77 6.01
C GLU A 290 17.42 -10.83 7.15
N ARG A 291 16.91 -11.08 8.36
CA ARG A 291 17.29 -10.31 9.55
C ARG A 291 17.96 -11.17 10.59
N GLU A 292 18.84 -10.57 11.37
CA GLU A 292 19.38 -11.20 12.55
C GLU A 292 18.30 -11.28 13.66
N ASN A 293 18.26 -12.40 14.37
CA ASN A 293 17.18 -12.76 15.33
C ASN A 293 17.26 -12.01 16.67
N ASN A 294 17.58 -10.72 16.67
CA ASN A 294 17.89 -9.97 17.90
C ASN A 294 16.67 -9.36 18.60
N ASN A 295 15.45 -9.41 18.00
CA ASN A 295 14.27 -8.72 18.51
C ASN A 295 13.13 -9.63 19.02
N GLY A 296 13.42 -10.92 19.23
CA GLY A 296 12.43 -11.91 19.61
C GLY A 296 11.69 -12.53 18.41
N PRO A 297 10.85 -13.57 18.67
CA PRO A 297 10.21 -14.35 17.61
C PRO A 297 9.06 -13.59 16.91
N VAL A 298 8.42 -12.64 17.57
CA VAL A 298 7.31 -11.82 17.05
C VAL A 298 7.80 -10.41 16.78
N VAL A 299 7.54 -9.90 15.58
CA VAL A 299 7.94 -8.53 15.17
C VAL A 299 6.80 -7.55 15.21
N GLY A 300 5.55 -8.02 15.04
CA GLY A 300 4.39 -7.15 15.03
C GLY A 300 3.08 -7.91 15.20
N ILE A 301 2.06 -7.14 15.58
CA ILE A 301 0.68 -7.58 15.70
C ILE A 301 -0.17 -6.59 14.92
N ALA A 302 -0.81 -7.08 13.86
CA ALA A 302 -1.74 -6.32 13.05
C ALA A 302 -3.17 -6.80 13.31
N SER A 303 -4.14 -5.93 13.08
CA SER A 303 -5.55 -6.28 13.09
C SER A 303 -6.30 -5.52 12.03
N ASP A 304 -7.34 -6.14 11.51
CA ASP A 304 -8.25 -5.57 10.53
C ASP A 304 -9.66 -6.06 10.83
N ASP A 305 -10.66 -5.19 10.68
CA ASP A 305 -12.07 -5.45 10.96
C ASP A 305 -12.90 -5.58 9.66
N GLY A 306 -14.21 -5.71 9.81
CA GLY A 306 -15.13 -5.76 8.67
C GLY A 306 -15.14 -7.09 7.92
N PHE A 307 -14.96 -8.20 8.63
CA PHE A 307 -15.08 -9.55 8.08
C PHE A 307 -16.33 -10.27 8.58
N CYS A 308 -16.81 -11.17 7.75
CA CYS A 308 -17.80 -12.18 8.13
C CYS A 308 -17.24 -13.59 7.89
N SER A 309 -17.82 -14.56 8.54
CA SER A 309 -17.58 -15.98 8.28
C SER A 309 -18.82 -16.67 7.72
N ILE A 310 -18.63 -17.53 6.73
CA ILE A 310 -19.65 -18.45 6.23
C ILE A 310 -19.26 -19.85 6.66
N TYR A 311 -19.98 -20.40 7.63
CA TYR A 311 -19.82 -21.76 8.09
C TYR A 311 -20.71 -22.69 7.26
N ILE A 312 -20.11 -23.71 6.67
CA ILE A 312 -20.79 -24.75 5.86
C ILE A 312 -20.55 -26.10 6.52
N SER A 313 -21.61 -26.81 6.90
CA SER A 313 -21.54 -28.18 7.43
C SER A 313 -22.17 -29.15 6.45
N LYS A 314 -21.47 -30.27 6.21
CA LYS A 314 -21.94 -31.36 5.39
C LYS A 314 -21.32 -32.68 5.87
N TYR A 315 -22.16 -33.62 6.28
CA TYR A 315 -21.70 -34.93 6.69
C TYR A 315 -20.97 -35.66 5.56
N LEU A 316 -19.82 -36.24 5.85
CA LEU A 316 -18.91 -36.89 4.90
C LEU A 316 -18.33 -35.91 3.83
N MET A 317 -18.26 -34.64 4.10
CA MET A 317 -17.67 -33.61 3.21
C MET A 317 -16.29 -34.01 2.70
N ASN A 318 -15.44 -34.54 3.57
CA ASN A 318 -14.06 -34.95 3.26
C ASN A 318 -13.99 -36.11 2.23
N ARG A 319 -15.07 -36.83 1.98
CA ARG A 319 -15.17 -37.91 0.96
C ARG A 319 -15.67 -37.39 -0.38
N GLU A 320 -16.19 -36.20 -0.43
CA GLU A 320 -16.69 -35.61 -1.67
C GLU A 320 -15.54 -34.92 -2.46
N ILE A 321 -15.14 -35.57 -3.55
CA ILE A 321 -14.09 -35.06 -4.42
C ILE A 321 -14.55 -33.74 -5.03
N GLY A 322 -13.71 -32.69 -4.84
CA GLY A 322 -13.94 -31.38 -5.42
C GLY A 322 -14.94 -30.50 -4.67
N PHE A 323 -15.26 -30.82 -3.41
CA PHE A 323 -16.18 -30.00 -2.60
C PHE A 323 -15.69 -28.53 -2.52
N GLY A 324 -14.42 -28.30 -2.12
CA GLY A 324 -13.85 -26.94 -2.06
C GLY A 324 -13.87 -26.22 -3.42
N ARG A 325 -13.64 -26.91 -4.55
CA ARG A 325 -13.76 -26.33 -5.88
C ARG A 325 -15.18 -25.81 -6.16
N LYS A 326 -16.22 -26.58 -5.77
CA LYS A 326 -17.61 -26.15 -5.95
C LYS A 326 -17.93 -24.93 -5.11
N VAL A 327 -17.42 -24.87 -3.88
CA VAL A 327 -17.54 -23.69 -3.01
C VAL A 327 -16.91 -22.48 -3.69
N LEU A 328 -15.67 -22.60 -4.15
CA LEU A 328 -14.95 -21.52 -4.81
C LEU A 328 -15.62 -21.09 -6.12
N GLN A 329 -16.22 -22.02 -6.87
CA GLN A 329 -16.98 -21.68 -8.08
C GLN A 329 -18.18 -20.79 -7.78
N ILE A 330 -18.90 -21.06 -6.67
CA ILE A 330 -20.04 -20.23 -6.26
C ILE A 330 -19.57 -18.79 -5.91
N LEU A 331 -18.43 -18.66 -5.25
CA LEU A 331 -17.85 -17.33 -4.94
C LEU A 331 -17.37 -16.62 -6.21
N GLU A 332 -16.67 -17.33 -7.09
CA GLU A 332 -16.20 -16.81 -8.38
C GLU A 332 -17.34 -16.28 -9.25
N ASP A 333 -18.43 -17.06 -9.39
CA ASP A 333 -19.62 -16.67 -10.13
C ASP A 333 -20.27 -15.38 -9.58
N ALA A 334 -20.09 -15.12 -8.28
CA ALA A 334 -20.61 -13.93 -7.62
C ALA A 334 -19.59 -12.78 -7.57
N GLY A 335 -18.38 -12.96 -8.09
CA GLY A 335 -17.32 -11.96 -8.04
C GLY A 335 -16.76 -11.70 -6.63
N LEU A 336 -16.85 -12.69 -5.72
CA LEU A 336 -16.41 -12.57 -4.34
C LEU A 336 -15.00 -13.15 -4.14
N ASN A 337 -14.12 -12.38 -3.53
CA ASN A 337 -12.83 -12.84 -3.04
C ASN A 337 -12.96 -13.35 -1.59
N TYR A 338 -12.25 -14.41 -1.27
CA TYR A 338 -12.14 -14.89 0.10
C TYR A 338 -10.73 -14.65 0.66
N GLU A 339 -10.65 -14.49 1.98
CA GLU A 339 -9.36 -14.29 2.66
C GLU A 339 -8.80 -15.62 3.15
N HIS A 340 -9.61 -16.42 3.83
CA HIS A 340 -9.22 -17.71 4.40
C HIS A 340 -10.34 -18.74 4.27
N MET A 341 -9.95 -20.01 4.19
CA MET A 341 -10.90 -21.13 4.06
C MET A 341 -10.43 -22.34 4.89
N PRO A 342 -10.44 -22.25 6.23
CA PRO A 342 -10.13 -23.40 7.08
C PRO A 342 -11.20 -24.48 6.91
N SER A 343 -10.77 -25.74 6.86
CA SER A 343 -11.66 -26.90 6.68
C SER A 343 -11.44 -27.95 7.76
N GLY A 344 -12.54 -28.52 8.27
CA GLY A 344 -12.58 -29.69 9.11
C GLY A 344 -12.87 -30.98 8.32
N ILE A 345 -13.41 -31.99 8.98
CA ILE A 345 -13.80 -33.27 8.36
C ILE A 345 -15.16 -33.13 7.66
N ASP A 346 -16.13 -32.54 8.36
CA ASP A 346 -17.52 -32.39 7.94
C ASP A 346 -17.97 -30.94 7.88
N ASP A 347 -17.02 -29.99 7.90
CA ASP A 347 -17.30 -28.58 7.84
C ASP A 347 -16.19 -27.79 7.14
N LEU A 348 -16.55 -26.59 6.70
CA LEU A 348 -15.65 -25.63 6.08
C LEU A 348 -16.14 -24.23 6.45
N THR A 349 -15.20 -23.35 6.79
CA THR A 349 -15.50 -21.94 7.05
C THR A 349 -14.82 -21.08 5.99
N ILE A 350 -15.53 -20.07 5.49
CA ILE A 350 -14.97 -19.08 4.56
C ILE A 350 -14.97 -17.74 5.27
N ILE A 351 -13.85 -17.03 5.24
CA ILE A 351 -13.74 -15.66 5.73
C ILE A 351 -13.72 -14.72 4.54
N ILE A 352 -14.61 -13.74 4.55
CA ILE A 352 -14.83 -12.78 3.44
C ILE A 352 -14.97 -11.38 4.05
N ARG A 353 -14.55 -10.36 3.31
CA ARG A 353 -14.80 -8.96 3.68
C ARG A 353 -16.28 -8.62 3.46
N GLU A 354 -16.91 -8.03 4.48
CA GLU A 354 -18.34 -7.70 4.46
C GLU A 354 -18.71 -6.70 3.36
N ASN A 355 -17.80 -5.79 3.02
CA ASN A 355 -18.03 -4.75 2.00
C ASN A 355 -18.14 -5.29 0.56
N GLN A 356 -17.90 -6.59 0.33
CA GLN A 356 -18.11 -7.23 -0.96
C GLN A 356 -19.58 -7.62 -1.19
N PHE A 357 -20.39 -7.69 -0.12
CA PHE A 357 -21.79 -8.07 -0.23
C PHE A 357 -22.66 -6.86 -0.56
N GLY A 358 -23.44 -6.96 -1.65
CA GLY A 358 -24.57 -6.05 -1.93
C GLY A 358 -25.85 -6.56 -1.25
N GLU A 359 -26.92 -5.78 -1.30
CA GLU A 359 -28.19 -6.02 -0.58
C GLU A 359 -28.78 -7.43 -0.80
N ASP A 360 -28.68 -8.00 -2.02
CA ASP A 360 -29.22 -9.32 -2.36
C ASP A 360 -28.16 -10.44 -2.48
N THR A 361 -26.87 -10.07 -2.46
CA THR A 361 -25.76 -10.99 -2.74
C THR A 361 -25.64 -12.03 -1.65
N GLU A 362 -25.76 -11.64 -0.39
CA GLU A 362 -25.67 -12.52 0.78
C GLU A 362 -26.68 -13.66 0.73
N GLN A 363 -27.97 -13.33 0.58
CA GLN A 363 -29.04 -14.35 0.52
C GLN A 363 -28.85 -15.29 -0.66
N THR A 364 -28.45 -14.77 -1.81
CA THR A 364 -28.19 -15.55 -3.02
C THR A 364 -27.06 -16.56 -2.78
N ILE A 365 -25.93 -16.11 -2.21
CA ILE A 365 -24.79 -16.98 -1.91
C ILE A 365 -25.16 -18.04 -0.88
N MET A 366 -25.84 -17.66 0.20
CA MET A 366 -26.27 -18.61 1.24
C MET A 366 -27.19 -19.69 0.67
N SER A 367 -28.13 -19.32 -0.21
CA SER A 367 -29.04 -20.29 -0.87
C SER A 367 -28.26 -21.20 -1.82
N ARG A 368 -27.38 -20.64 -2.66
CA ARG A 368 -26.56 -21.45 -3.59
C ARG A 368 -25.67 -22.45 -2.83
N LEU A 369 -24.95 -21.99 -1.78
CA LEU A 369 -24.12 -22.85 -0.95
C LEU A 369 -24.94 -23.98 -0.30
N LYS A 370 -26.17 -23.69 0.14
CA LYS A 370 -27.07 -24.68 0.74
C LYS A 370 -27.55 -25.68 -0.29
N GLU A 371 -28.03 -25.23 -1.44
CA GLU A 371 -28.71 -26.05 -2.43
C GLU A 371 -27.72 -26.80 -3.36
N GLU A 372 -26.75 -26.09 -3.96
CA GLU A 372 -25.83 -26.67 -4.94
C GLU A 372 -24.85 -27.65 -4.29
N LEU A 373 -24.44 -27.39 -3.03
CA LEU A 373 -23.57 -28.29 -2.27
C LEU A 373 -24.34 -29.40 -1.53
N ASN A 374 -25.66 -29.27 -1.45
CA ASN A 374 -26.50 -30.13 -0.59
C ASN A 374 -25.93 -30.15 0.84
N ALA A 375 -25.66 -28.94 1.39
CA ALA A 375 -25.09 -28.78 2.71
C ALA A 375 -26.16 -28.99 3.80
N ASP A 376 -25.76 -29.61 4.92
CA ASP A 376 -26.67 -29.81 6.07
C ASP A 376 -27.01 -28.45 6.71
N GLN A 377 -26.01 -27.55 6.82
CA GLN A 377 -26.18 -26.24 7.39
C GLN A 377 -25.26 -25.23 6.70
N VAL A 378 -25.74 -23.97 6.52
CA VAL A 378 -24.96 -22.83 6.12
C VAL A 378 -25.35 -21.67 7.02
N ILE A 379 -24.36 -21.06 7.71
CA ILE A 379 -24.56 -19.96 8.66
C ILE A 379 -23.57 -18.85 8.30
N MET A 380 -24.04 -17.60 8.27
CA MET A 380 -23.19 -16.42 8.21
C MET A 380 -23.13 -15.75 9.58
N GLN A 381 -21.93 -15.33 9.97
CA GLN A 381 -21.67 -14.54 11.17
C GLN A 381 -20.90 -13.29 10.79
N HIS A 382 -21.45 -12.13 11.12
CA HIS A 382 -20.86 -10.83 10.90
C HIS A 382 -20.04 -10.34 12.10
N GLY A 383 -19.28 -9.24 11.91
CA GLY A 383 -18.56 -8.56 12.97
C GLY A 383 -17.35 -9.35 13.47
N ILE A 384 -16.56 -9.86 12.54
CA ILE A 384 -15.30 -10.56 12.83
C ILE A 384 -14.13 -9.63 12.52
N SER A 385 -13.18 -9.55 13.46
CA SER A 385 -11.85 -8.99 13.23
C SER A 385 -10.80 -10.08 13.16
N LEU A 386 -9.85 -9.92 12.23
CA LEU A 386 -8.70 -10.80 12.08
C LEU A 386 -7.48 -10.15 12.75
N ILE A 387 -6.82 -10.89 13.63
CA ILE A 387 -5.61 -10.44 14.32
C ILE A 387 -4.46 -11.34 13.91
N MET A 388 -3.42 -10.75 13.36
CA MET A 388 -2.22 -11.47 12.95
C MET A 388 -1.06 -11.19 13.88
N VAL A 389 -0.46 -12.24 14.42
CA VAL A 389 0.84 -12.24 15.12
C VAL A 389 1.87 -12.66 14.10
N VAL A 390 2.82 -11.76 13.80
CA VAL A 390 3.78 -11.92 12.69
C VAL A 390 5.20 -12.02 13.19
N GLY A 391 5.96 -12.97 12.64
CA GLY A 391 7.38 -13.10 12.87
C GLY A 391 7.97 -14.34 12.20
N GLU A 392 8.88 -14.18 11.26
CA GLU A 392 9.47 -15.28 10.48
C GLU A 392 10.23 -16.29 11.34
N THR A 393 10.78 -15.83 12.47
CA THR A 393 11.52 -16.71 13.38
C THR A 393 10.62 -17.49 14.33
N MET A 394 9.31 -17.30 14.29
CA MET A 394 8.36 -18.09 15.10
C MET A 394 8.48 -19.59 14.82
N ARG A 395 8.75 -19.98 13.58
CA ARG A 395 8.96 -21.39 13.17
C ARG A 395 10.03 -22.14 13.97
N HIS A 396 10.97 -21.41 14.58
CA HIS A 396 12.05 -21.99 15.40
C HIS A 396 11.81 -21.85 16.90
N ASN A 397 10.66 -21.30 17.30
CA ASN A 397 10.34 -20.99 18.69
C ASN A 397 9.08 -21.74 19.14
N VAL A 398 9.27 -22.82 19.88
CA VAL A 398 8.18 -23.64 20.42
C VAL A 398 7.32 -22.81 21.40
N GLY A 399 6.01 -22.96 21.30
CA GLY A 399 5.06 -22.42 22.27
C GLY A 399 4.49 -21.03 21.96
N ILE A 400 4.78 -20.44 20.82
CA ILE A 400 4.24 -19.10 20.44
C ILE A 400 2.71 -19.11 20.40
N THR A 401 2.09 -20.10 19.74
CA THR A 401 0.64 -20.24 19.69
C THR A 401 0.03 -20.45 21.09
N SER A 402 0.69 -21.21 21.96
CA SER A 402 0.27 -21.40 23.34
C SER A 402 0.27 -20.08 24.14
N ARG A 403 1.34 -19.31 24.01
CA ARG A 403 1.48 -17.99 24.66
C ARG A 403 0.40 -17.02 24.17
N ALA A 404 0.21 -16.93 22.84
CA ALA A 404 -0.81 -16.09 22.22
C ALA A 404 -2.22 -16.48 22.71
N SER A 405 -2.58 -17.76 22.63
CA SER A 405 -3.89 -18.25 23.07
C SER A 405 -4.11 -18.04 24.57
N LYS A 406 -3.05 -18.21 25.39
CA LYS A 406 -3.13 -17.93 26.83
C LYS A 406 -3.37 -16.45 27.09
N ALA A 407 -2.67 -15.55 26.42
CA ALA A 407 -2.86 -14.11 26.57
C ALA A 407 -4.31 -13.69 26.23
N LEU A 408 -4.88 -14.23 25.15
CA LEU A 408 -6.28 -13.98 24.78
C LEU A 408 -7.25 -14.55 25.82
N SER A 409 -7.01 -15.76 26.29
CA SER A 409 -7.84 -16.39 27.35
C SER A 409 -7.81 -15.62 28.65
N ASP A 410 -6.63 -15.18 29.11
CA ASP A 410 -6.47 -14.38 30.33
C ASP A 410 -7.20 -13.03 30.22
N ALA A 411 -7.25 -12.46 29.02
CA ALA A 411 -8.00 -11.25 28.70
C ALA A 411 -9.52 -11.50 28.46
N LYS A 412 -9.99 -12.74 28.59
CA LYS A 412 -11.40 -13.18 28.33
C LYS A 412 -11.87 -12.88 26.90
N VAL A 413 -10.98 -12.97 25.96
CA VAL A 413 -11.29 -12.90 24.53
C VAL A 413 -11.57 -14.30 24.02
N ASN A 414 -12.76 -14.50 23.42
CA ASN A 414 -13.07 -15.74 22.75
C ASN A 414 -12.39 -15.80 21.37
N ILE A 415 -11.82 -16.95 21.05
CA ILE A 415 -11.20 -17.20 19.75
C ILE A 415 -12.24 -17.92 18.89
N GLU A 416 -12.74 -17.22 17.87
CA GLU A 416 -13.69 -17.79 16.90
C GLU A 416 -12.98 -18.70 15.86
N MET A 417 -11.73 -18.36 15.53
CA MET A 417 -10.92 -19.10 14.55
C MET A 417 -9.43 -18.94 14.85
N ILE A 418 -8.65 -19.99 14.56
CA ILE A 418 -7.18 -19.93 14.49
C ILE A 418 -6.77 -20.48 13.13
N ASN A 419 -5.88 -19.75 12.44
CA ASN A 419 -5.24 -20.21 11.23
C ASN A 419 -3.72 -20.00 11.30
N GLN A 420 -2.96 -21.06 11.06
CA GLN A 420 -1.50 -21.00 10.94
C GLN A 420 -1.08 -21.86 9.75
N GLY A 421 -0.54 -21.24 8.73
CA GLY A 421 -0.03 -21.93 7.55
C GLY A 421 1.31 -22.63 7.78
N SER A 422 1.69 -23.50 6.86
CA SER A 422 2.98 -24.23 6.91
C SER A 422 4.21 -23.33 6.80
N SER A 423 4.04 -22.07 6.41
CA SER A 423 5.11 -21.06 6.39
C SER A 423 5.53 -20.63 7.80
N GLU A 424 4.63 -20.75 8.78
CA GLU A 424 4.79 -20.36 10.19
C GLU A 424 5.26 -18.89 10.39
N VAL A 425 5.08 -18.03 9.38
CA VAL A 425 5.46 -16.61 9.44
C VAL A 425 4.43 -15.81 10.21
N SER A 426 3.17 -16.26 10.19
CA SER A 426 2.07 -15.61 10.89
C SER A 426 1.14 -16.61 11.55
N ILE A 427 0.49 -16.17 12.63
CA ILE A 427 -0.64 -16.86 13.28
C ILE A 427 -1.80 -15.88 13.27
N MET A 428 -2.91 -16.30 12.72
CA MET A 428 -4.12 -15.51 12.67
C MET A 428 -5.14 -15.99 13.68
N PHE A 429 -5.76 -15.05 14.39
CA PHE A 429 -6.89 -15.27 15.29
C PHE A 429 -8.10 -14.47 14.78
N GLY A 430 -9.22 -15.15 14.54
CA GLY A 430 -10.52 -14.51 14.36
C GLY A 430 -11.14 -14.27 15.73
N VAL A 431 -11.58 -13.04 15.99
CA VAL A 431 -12.27 -12.64 17.21
C VAL A 431 -13.48 -11.77 16.85
N LYS A 432 -14.40 -11.58 17.79
CA LYS A 432 -15.46 -10.59 17.57
C LYS A 432 -14.90 -9.19 17.51
N GLU A 433 -15.41 -8.37 16.62
CA GLU A 433 -14.96 -7.00 16.38
C GLU A 433 -14.92 -6.15 17.68
N GLU A 434 -15.93 -6.28 18.53
CA GLU A 434 -15.99 -5.61 19.85
C GLU A 434 -14.83 -5.98 20.80
N GLN A 435 -14.15 -7.11 20.56
CA GLN A 435 -13.03 -7.61 21.34
C GLN A 435 -11.66 -7.33 20.75
N GLU A 436 -11.59 -6.82 19.52
CA GLU A 436 -10.35 -6.57 18.76
C GLU A 436 -9.30 -5.82 19.57
N ASN A 437 -9.64 -4.62 20.05
CA ASN A 437 -8.71 -3.79 20.80
C ASN A 437 -8.19 -4.46 22.09
N THR A 438 -9.03 -5.25 22.74
CA THR A 438 -8.65 -6.00 23.96
C THR A 438 -7.67 -7.11 23.61
N ALA A 439 -7.94 -7.84 22.52
CA ALA A 439 -7.09 -8.91 22.04
C ALA A 439 -5.72 -8.39 21.58
N VAL A 440 -5.69 -7.31 20.82
CA VAL A 440 -4.43 -6.68 20.34
C VAL A 440 -3.56 -6.23 21.53
N ARG A 441 -4.16 -5.58 22.54
CA ARG A 441 -3.43 -5.17 23.77
C ARG A 441 -2.90 -6.37 24.56
N ALA A 442 -3.68 -7.43 24.68
CA ALA A 442 -3.26 -8.64 25.39
C ALA A 442 -2.05 -9.30 24.70
N LEU A 443 -2.12 -9.46 23.37
CA LEU A 443 -1.03 -10.01 22.58
C LEU A 443 0.22 -9.11 22.63
N TYR A 444 0.03 -7.79 22.50
CA TYR A 444 1.14 -6.85 22.61
C TYR A 444 1.86 -6.94 23.97
N ASN A 445 1.10 -7.00 25.06
CA ASN A 445 1.68 -7.15 26.39
C ASN A 445 2.44 -8.46 26.55
N GLU A 446 1.95 -9.56 25.98
CA GLU A 446 2.61 -10.85 26.03
C GLU A 446 3.96 -10.88 25.30
N PHE A 447 4.04 -10.23 24.12
CA PHE A 447 5.22 -10.37 23.28
C PHE A 447 6.20 -9.20 23.34
N PHE A 448 5.75 -8.01 23.79
CA PHE A 448 6.56 -6.78 23.74
C PHE A 448 6.73 -6.05 25.07
N SER A 449 5.93 -6.38 26.11
CA SER A 449 6.21 -5.82 27.44
C SER A 449 7.47 -6.46 28.00
N GLU A 450 8.42 -5.63 28.44
CA GLU A 450 9.56 -6.11 29.20
C GLU A 450 9.01 -6.73 30.51
N VAL A 451 9.14 -8.03 30.64
CA VAL A 451 8.98 -8.68 31.95
C VAL A 451 10.21 -8.26 32.73
N PHE A 452 10.07 -7.27 33.60
CA PHE A 452 11.04 -7.06 34.66
C PHE A 452 11.02 -8.34 35.52
N VAL A 453 11.98 -9.25 35.25
CA VAL A 453 12.29 -10.39 36.15
C VAL A 453 13.28 -9.93 37.19
#